data_af02581c8b986606583028b4beca5b4a
#
_entry.id   af02581c8b986606583028b4beca5b4a
#
_cell.length_a   1.000
_cell.length_b   1.000
_cell.length_c   1.000
_cell.angle_alpha   90.00
_cell.angle_beta   90.00
_cell.angle_gamma   90.00
#
_symmetry.space_group_name_H-M   'P 1'
#
loop_
_entity.id
_entity.type
_entity.pdbx_description
1 polymer ?
#
loop_
_entity_poly.entity_id
_entity_poly.type
_entity_poly.pdbx_seq_one_letter_code
_entity_poly.pdbx_strand_id
1 'polypeptide(L)'
;MSYTYTTDLAAIRAVVHRYAIQAGLTEARAVDLTLAVSEVAANTIKHAKSPGSLKIWYDAKEIVCQIHDEGIITDPMAGRRKPSLDALGGHGLWIVNQVCDQVEIQSDENGTTIRLHMNLPRRGAGQLPVRADLPGASRRHPPCGTTNAWIC
;
A
#
# COMPACT_ATOMS: atom_id res chain seq x y z
N MET A 1 -0.97 -6.84 8.82
CA MET A 1 -1.04 -5.74 9.80
C MET A 1 -2.43 -5.17 9.86
N SER A 2 -2.91 -4.77 11.06
CA SER A 2 -4.19 -4.08 11.24
C SER A 2 -3.95 -2.73 11.90
N TYR A 3 -4.66 -1.71 11.46
CA TYR A 3 -4.58 -0.35 11.96
C TYR A 3 -5.99 0.26 12.05
N THR A 4 -6.37 0.81 13.20
CA THR A 4 -7.63 1.54 13.36
C THR A 4 -7.33 3.03 13.28
N TYR A 5 -8.11 3.76 12.50
CA TYR A 5 -7.93 5.20 12.32
C TYR A 5 -9.23 5.97 12.52
N THR A 6 -9.12 7.20 12.98
CA THR A 6 -10.24 8.15 13.09
C THR A 6 -10.11 9.29 12.10
N THR A 7 -8.99 10.03 12.14
CA THR A 7 -8.79 11.23 11.32
C THR A 7 -7.37 11.39 10.79
N ASP A 8 -6.41 10.57 11.23
CA ASP A 8 -4.99 10.74 10.89
C ASP A 8 -4.63 10.11 9.53
N LEU A 9 -4.96 10.82 8.46
CA LEU A 9 -4.60 10.44 7.09
C LEU A 9 -3.07 10.46 6.87
N ALA A 10 -2.32 11.28 7.60
CA ALA A 10 -0.86 11.34 7.44
C ALA A 10 -0.21 10.05 7.94
N ALA A 11 -0.64 9.54 9.08
CA ALA A 11 -0.18 8.26 9.61
C ALA A 11 -0.55 7.09 8.67
N ILE A 12 -1.78 7.09 8.12
CA ILE A 12 -2.21 6.08 7.14
C ILE A 12 -1.27 6.08 5.93
N ARG A 13 -0.99 7.25 5.34
CA ARG A 13 -0.11 7.39 4.18
C ARG A 13 1.29 6.84 4.46
N ALA A 14 1.88 7.21 5.60
CA ALA A 14 3.21 6.75 5.98
C ALA A 14 3.27 5.23 6.14
N VAL A 15 2.26 4.63 6.76
CA VAL A 15 2.16 3.17 6.96
C VAL A 15 2.00 2.46 5.62
N VAL A 16 1.04 2.88 4.79
CA VAL A 16 0.75 2.25 3.49
C VAL A 16 1.97 2.31 2.58
N HIS A 17 2.58 3.50 2.43
CA HIS A 17 3.76 3.69 1.59
C HIS A 17 4.90 2.77 2.01
N ARG A 18 5.23 2.72 3.31
CA ARG A 18 6.28 1.85 3.84
C ARG A 18 6.01 0.37 3.53
N TYR A 19 4.78 -0.11 3.74
CA TYR A 19 4.42 -1.49 3.44
C TYR A 19 4.45 -1.79 1.94
N ALA A 20 4.04 -0.85 1.10
CA ALA A 20 4.08 -0.96 -0.35
C ALA A 20 5.52 -1.15 -0.85
N ILE A 21 6.45 -0.36 -0.36
CA ILE A 21 7.87 -0.50 -0.69
C ILE A 21 8.44 -1.81 -0.15
N GLN A 22 8.12 -2.21 1.09
CA GLN A 22 8.56 -3.49 1.67
C GLN A 22 8.04 -4.69 0.88
N ALA A 23 6.82 -4.62 0.36
CA ALA A 23 6.24 -5.65 -0.50
C ALA A 23 6.96 -5.77 -1.85
N GLY A 24 7.61 -4.71 -2.32
CA GLY A 24 8.38 -4.68 -3.56
C GLY A 24 7.74 -3.86 -4.68
N LEU A 25 6.76 -3.00 -4.38
CA LEU A 25 6.27 -2.03 -5.36
C LEU A 25 7.35 -1.02 -5.72
N THR A 26 7.31 -0.51 -6.94
CA THR A 26 8.08 0.67 -7.32
C THR A 26 7.56 1.90 -6.57
N GLU A 27 8.39 2.94 -6.44
CA GLU A 27 8.00 4.19 -5.79
C GLU A 27 6.71 4.78 -6.38
N ALA A 28 6.60 4.82 -7.71
CA ALA A 28 5.38 5.31 -8.39
C ALA A 28 4.13 4.51 -7.99
N ARG A 29 4.23 3.17 -7.98
CA ARG A 29 3.09 2.32 -7.60
C ARG A 29 2.78 2.38 -6.11
N ALA A 30 3.78 2.59 -5.26
CA ALA A 30 3.58 2.82 -3.83
C ALA A 30 2.84 4.14 -3.56
N VAL A 31 3.16 5.19 -4.32
CA VAL A 31 2.44 6.48 -4.28
C VAL A 31 0.99 6.28 -4.76
N ASP A 32 0.76 5.56 -5.84
CA ASP A 32 -0.59 5.24 -6.36
C ASP A 32 -1.45 4.53 -5.30
N LEU A 33 -0.89 3.48 -4.64
CA LEU A 33 -1.59 2.76 -3.58
C LEU A 33 -1.88 3.67 -2.38
N THR A 34 -0.91 4.50 -2.01
CA THR A 34 -1.06 5.46 -0.90
C THR A 34 -2.16 6.47 -1.18
N LEU A 35 -2.23 6.98 -2.42
CA LEU A 35 -3.31 7.86 -2.86
C LEU A 35 -4.65 7.15 -2.78
N ALA A 36 -4.76 5.95 -3.35
CA ALA A 36 -6.00 5.18 -3.36
C ALA A 36 -6.53 4.92 -1.93
N VAL A 37 -5.66 4.47 -1.01
CA VAL A 37 -6.05 4.26 0.40
C VAL A 37 -6.46 5.57 1.06
N SER A 38 -5.77 6.68 0.76
CA SER A 38 -6.12 8.01 1.31
C SER A 38 -7.51 8.47 0.88
N GLU A 39 -7.89 8.23 -0.38
CA GLU A 39 -9.21 8.59 -0.91
C GLU A 39 -10.33 7.79 -0.21
N VAL A 40 -10.13 6.48 -0.07
CA VAL A 40 -11.10 5.62 0.66
C VAL A 40 -11.19 6.03 2.12
N ALA A 41 -10.06 6.24 2.81
CA ALA A 41 -10.04 6.65 4.21
C ALA A 41 -10.67 8.03 4.42
N ALA A 42 -10.48 8.98 3.49
CA ALA A 42 -11.12 10.28 3.53
C ALA A 42 -12.65 10.19 3.39
N ASN A 43 -13.13 9.25 2.54
CA ASN A 43 -14.55 8.98 2.42
C ASN A 43 -15.13 8.40 3.72
N THR A 44 -14.42 7.47 4.37
CA THR A 44 -14.79 6.95 5.69
C THR A 44 -14.92 8.08 6.70
N ILE A 45 -13.94 8.97 6.80
CA ILE A 45 -13.94 10.10 7.73
C ILE A 45 -15.15 11.05 7.48
N LYS A 46 -15.52 11.25 6.21
CA LYS A 46 -16.63 12.14 5.84
C LYS A 46 -18.01 11.53 6.08
N HIS A 47 -18.14 10.22 5.88
CA HIS A 47 -19.45 9.59 5.73
C HIS A 47 -19.74 8.52 6.79
N ALA A 48 -18.73 7.91 7.39
CA ALA A 48 -18.90 6.96 8.47
C ALA A 48 -19.04 7.66 9.83
N LYS A 49 -19.87 7.10 10.68
CA LYS A 49 -20.10 7.60 12.06
C LYS A 49 -19.11 7.01 13.06
N SER A 50 -18.27 6.07 12.62
CA SER A 50 -17.33 5.31 13.44
C SER A 50 -15.91 5.37 12.86
N PRO A 51 -14.89 5.02 13.67
CA PRO A 51 -13.53 4.86 13.19
C PRO A 51 -13.42 3.80 12.09
N GLY A 52 -12.67 4.08 11.04
CA GLY A 52 -12.34 3.09 10.04
C GLY A 52 -11.22 2.15 10.49
N SER A 53 -11.16 0.97 9.90
CA SER A 53 -10.06 0.04 10.09
C SER A 53 -9.35 -0.24 8.77
N LEU A 54 -8.02 -0.32 8.81
CA LEU A 54 -7.16 -0.65 7.69
C LEU A 54 -6.38 -1.93 8.00
N LYS A 55 -6.49 -2.93 7.12
CA LYS A 55 -5.64 -4.13 7.13
C LYS A 55 -4.78 -4.14 5.89
N ILE A 56 -3.49 -4.45 6.06
CA ILE A 56 -2.54 -4.55 4.95
C ILE A 56 -1.84 -5.90 5.03
N TRP A 57 -1.77 -6.60 3.90
CA TRP A 57 -0.98 -7.82 3.73
C TRP A 57 -0.48 -7.91 2.30
N TYR A 58 0.52 -8.75 2.07
CA TYR A 58 1.04 -9.05 0.75
C TYR A 58 1.58 -10.47 0.68
N ASP A 59 1.63 -11.00 -0.51
CA ASP A 59 2.26 -12.28 -0.84
C ASP A 59 3.30 -12.10 -1.96
N ALA A 60 3.61 -13.15 -2.70
CA ALA A 60 4.57 -13.09 -3.81
C ALA A 60 4.00 -12.43 -5.08
N LYS A 61 2.69 -12.18 -5.14
CA LYS A 61 1.99 -11.72 -6.35
C LYS A 61 1.44 -10.31 -6.21
N GLU A 62 0.90 -9.98 -5.04
CA GLU A 62 0.16 -8.73 -4.84
C GLU A 62 0.29 -8.22 -3.40
N ILE A 63 0.02 -6.92 -3.24
CA ILE A 63 -0.29 -6.28 -1.96
C ILE A 63 -1.76 -5.92 -1.94
N VAL A 64 -2.40 -6.15 -0.79
CA VAL A 64 -3.82 -5.87 -0.58
C VAL A 64 -3.98 -4.93 0.62
N CYS A 65 -4.76 -3.86 0.41
CA CYS A 65 -5.22 -2.98 1.47
C CYS A 65 -6.73 -3.14 1.62
N GLN A 66 -7.20 -3.57 2.79
CA GLN A 66 -8.62 -3.66 3.11
C GLN A 66 -8.99 -2.54 4.08
N ILE A 67 -9.94 -1.73 3.68
CA ILE A 67 -10.55 -0.68 4.50
C ILE A 67 -11.98 -1.12 4.84
N HIS A 68 -12.35 -0.98 6.12
CA HIS A 68 -13.69 -1.26 6.59
C HIS A 68 -14.19 -0.11 7.47
N ASP A 69 -15.45 0.27 7.27
CA ASP A 69 -16.20 1.21 8.10
C ASP A 69 -17.67 0.81 8.19
N GLU A 70 -18.40 1.45 9.10
CA GLU A 70 -19.85 1.20 9.32
C GLU A 70 -20.75 1.99 8.36
N GLY A 71 -20.18 2.75 7.40
CA GLY A 71 -20.93 3.45 6.37
C GLY A 71 -21.48 2.48 5.31
N ILE A 72 -22.56 2.88 4.64
CA ILE A 72 -23.20 2.06 3.61
C ILE A 72 -23.09 2.79 2.26
N ILE A 73 -22.58 2.09 1.24
CA ILE A 73 -22.60 2.54 -0.15
C ILE A 73 -23.80 1.93 -0.83
N THR A 74 -24.76 2.76 -1.19
CA THR A 74 -26.01 2.31 -1.84
C THR A 74 -25.93 2.28 -3.36
N ASP A 75 -24.98 3.01 -3.98
CA ASP A 75 -24.77 3.00 -5.43
C ASP A 75 -23.89 1.83 -5.86
N PRO A 76 -24.44 0.80 -6.56
CA PRO A 76 -23.67 -0.34 -7.03
C PRO A 76 -22.62 0.04 -8.11
N MET A 77 -22.72 1.24 -8.68
CA MET A 77 -21.79 1.78 -9.67
C MET A 77 -20.79 2.78 -9.06
N ALA A 78 -20.72 2.87 -7.72
CA ALA A 78 -19.80 3.76 -7.03
C ALA A 78 -18.35 3.54 -7.52
N GLY A 79 -17.70 4.61 -7.97
CA GLY A 79 -16.34 4.58 -8.49
C GLY A 79 -16.15 3.99 -9.89
N ARG A 80 -17.17 3.38 -10.49
CA ARG A 80 -17.08 2.80 -11.85
C ARG A 80 -17.40 3.80 -12.94
N ARG A 81 -18.19 4.81 -12.67
CA ARG A 81 -18.49 5.90 -13.62
C ARG A 81 -17.52 7.04 -13.41
N LYS A 82 -17.03 7.60 -14.53
CA LYS A 82 -16.28 8.85 -14.51
C LYS A 82 -17.20 9.96 -14.00
N PRO A 83 -16.84 10.68 -12.92
CA PRO A 83 -17.65 11.80 -12.43
C PRO A 83 -17.72 12.89 -13.50
N SER A 84 -18.83 13.63 -13.54
CA SER A 84 -18.92 14.84 -14.34
C SER A 84 -18.01 15.93 -13.74
N LEU A 85 -17.53 16.86 -14.59
CA LEU A 85 -16.65 17.94 -14.16
C LEU A 85 -17.29 18.84 -13.06
N ASP A 86 -18.63 18.89 -13.03
CA ASP A 86 -19.42 19.68 -12.09
C ASP A 86 -19.83 18.91 -10.83
N ALA A 87 -19.42 17.62 -10.70
CA ALA A 87 -19.79 16.81 -9.54
C ALA A 87 -18.95 17.22 -8.31
N LEU A 88 -19.60 17.77 -7.32
CA LEU A 88 -19.04 18.04 -5.99
C LEU A 88 -18.87 16.73 -5.21
N GLY A 89 -17.99 15.86 -5.66
CA GLY A 89 -17.69 14.58 -5.02
C GLY A 89 -17.71 13.38 -5.97
N GLY A 90 -17.40 12.20 -5.45
CA GLY A 90 -17.40 10.95 -6.24
C GLY A 90 -16.13 10.68 -7.04
N HIS A 91 -15.17 11.60 -7.06
CA HIS A 91 -13.91 11.44 -7.78
C HIS A 91 -12.98 10.43 -7.11
N GLY A 92 -13.03 10.33 -5.78
CA GLY A 92 -12.10 9.49 -5.01
C GLY A 92 -12.16 8.01 -5.40
N LEU A 93 -13.34 7.39 -5.38
CA LEU A 93 -13.50 5.98 -5.77
C LEU A 93 -13.22 5.75 -7.27
N TRP A 94 -13.47 6.74 -8.12
CA TRP A 94 -13.09 6.65 -9.53
C TRP A 94 -11.57 6.64 -9.70
N ILE A 95 -10.84 7.53 -9.00
CA ILE A 95 -9.37 7.55 -8.99
C ILE A 95 -8.82 6.20 -8.49
N VAL A 96 -9.38 5.66 -7.42
CA VAL A 96 -9.02 4.35 -6.86
C VAL A 96 -9.10 3.27 -7.94
N ASN A 97 -10.17 3.23 -8.72
CA ASN A 97 -10.32 2.27 -9.83
C ASN A 97 -9.35 2.52 -10.99
N GLN A 98 -8.79 3.73 -11.14
CA GLN A 98 -7.81 4.02 -12.20
C GLN A 98 -6.39 3.57 -11.81
N VAL A 99 -6.04 3.62 -10.53
CA VAL A 99 -4.66 3.39 -10.07
C VAL A 99 -4.44 1.99 -9.52
N CYS A 100 -5.47 1.32 -9.00
CA CYS A 100 -5.39 -0.06 -8.51
C CYS A 100 -5.64 -1.06 -9.64
N ASP A 101 -5.01 -2.24 -9.54
CA ASP A 101 -5.20 -3.31 -10.54
C ASP A 101 -6.56 -3.99 -10.38
N GLN A 102 -7.07 -4.09 -9.14
CA GLN A 102 -8.41 -4.57 -8.83
C GLN A 102 -8.97 -3.86 -7.60
N VAL A 103 -10.25 -3.57 -7.62
CA VAL A 103 -11.02 -2.97 -6.51
C VAL A 103 -12.26 -3.79 -6.25
N GLU A 104 -12.41 -4.24 -5.00
CA GLU A 104 -13.61 -4.95 -4.54
C GLU A 104 -14.33 -4.08 -3.52
N ILE A 105 -15.65 -3.93 -3.70
CA ILE A 105 -16.51 -3.18 -2.77
C ILE A 105 -17.63 -4.12 -2.34
N GLN A 106 -17.73 -4.34 -1.03
CA GLN A 106 -18.82 -5.05 -0.38
C GLN A 106 -19.47 -4.10 0.63
N SER A 107 -20.76 -3.86 0.48
CA SER A 107 -21.52 -3.00 1.37
C SER A 107 -22.83 -3.69 1.75
N ASP A 108 -23.07 -3.81 3.03
CA ASP A 108 -24.28 -4.41 3.61
C ASP A 108 -24.68 -3.65 4.88
N GLU A 109 -25.63 -4.18 5.64
CA GLU A 109 -26.12 -3.61 6.89
C GLU A 109 -25.05 -3.51 8.01
N ASN A 110 -23.93 -4.25 7.89
CA ASN A 110 -22.82 -4.22 8.84
C ASN A 110 -21.73 -3.21 8.46
N GLY A 111 -21.88 -2.53 7.31
CA GLY A 111 -20.95 -1.52 6.83
C GLY A 111 -20.39 -1.79 5.45
N THR A 112 -19.31 -1.09 5.13
CA THR A 112 -18.63 -1.19 3.85
C THR A 112 -17.21 -1.72 4.03
N THR A 113 -16.86 -2.69 3.21
CA THR A 113 -15.49 -3.20 3.07
C THR A 113 -15.00 -2.95 1.65
N ILE A 114 -13.88 -2.27 1.52
CA ILE A 114 -13.21 -2.00 0.24
C ILE A 114 -11.85 -2.65 0.27
N ARG A 115 -11.53 -3.49 -0.74
CA ARG A 115 -10.22 -4.09 -0.95
C ARG A 115 -9.59 -3.52 -2.20
N LEU A 116 -8.37 -3.05 -2.03
CA LEU A 116 -7.53 -2.48 -3.08
C LEU A 116 -6.37 -3.45 -3.34
N HIS A 117 -6.29 -3.97 -4.55
CA HIS A 117 -5.27 -4.92 -4.97
C HIS A 117 -4.27 -4.24 -5.90
N MET A 118 -3.00 -4.48 -5.67
CA MET A 118 -1.93 -4.00 -6.52
C MET A 118 -0.90 -5.09 -6.76
N ASN A 119 -0.71 -5.46 -8.02
CA ASN A 119 0.21 -6.52 -8.43
C ASN A 119 1.66 -6.11 -8.17
N LEU A 120 2.42 -7.02 -7.60
CA LEU A 120 3.85 -6.87 -7.43
C LEU A 120 4.58 -7.19 -8.74
N PRO A 121 5.70 -6.50 -9.04
CA PRO A 121 6.52 -6.87 -10.18
C PRO A 121 7.00 -8.33 -10.00
N ARG A 122 6.88 -9.14 -11.06
CA ARG A 122 7.40 -10.51 -11.05
C ARG A 122 8.88 -10.42 -10.74
N ARG A 123 9.32 -11.01 -9.64
CA ARG A 123 10.75 -11.19 -9.38
C ARG A 123 11.31 -12.08 -10.48
N GLY A 124 12.03 -11.48 -11.42
CA GLY A 124 12.81 -12.24 -12.40
C GLY A 124 13.74 -13.18 -11.63
N ALA A 125 13.84 -14.43 -12.08
CA ALA A 125 14.79 -15.37 -11.54
C ALA A 125 16.21 -14.79 -11.73
N GLY A 126 16.74 -14.09 -10.72
CA GLY A 126 18.05 -13.45 -10.80
C GLY A 126 18.32 -12.30 -9.83
N GLN A 127 17.33 -11.78 -9.16
CA GLN A 127 17.57 -10.70 -8.20
C GLN A 127 17.64 -11.26 -6.78
N LEU A 128 18.86 -11.53 -6.32
CA LEU A 128 19.15 -11.83 -4.92
C LEU A 128 18.63 -10.67 -4.03
N PRO A 129 18.07 -10.98 -2.85
CA PRO A 129 17.64 -9.95 -1.94
C PRO A 129 18.82 -9.07 -1.58
N VAL A 130 18.70 -7.76 -1.82
CA VAL A 130 19.63 -6.79 -1.25
C VAL A 130 19.52 -6.94 0.26
N ARG A 131 20.54 -7.49 0.89
CA ARG A 131 20.65 -7.53 2.35
C ARG A 131 20.55 -6.08 2.83
N ALA A 132 19.55 -5.80 3.63
CA ALA A 132 19.53 -4.60 4.43
C ALA A 132 20.81 -4.61 5.30
N ASP A 133 21.71 -3.69 5.04
CA ASP A 133 22.90 -3.48 5.86
C ASP A 133 22.43 -3.15 7.29
N LEU A 134 22.65 -4.07 8.19
CA LEU A 134 22.53 -3.80 9.62
C LEU A 134 23.67 -2.82 10.00
N PRO A 135 23.38 -1.67 10.59
CA PRO A 135 24.44 -0.80 11.09
C PRO A 135 25.11 -1.47 12.30
N GLY A 136 26.39 -1.82 12.17
CA GLY A 136 27.19 -2.25 13.30
C GLY A 136 28.07 -3.49 13.09
N ALA A 137 28.88 -3.55 12.05
CA ALA A 137 30.05 -4.41 12.01
C ALA A 137 31.31 -3.57 11.77
N SER A 138 31.93 -3.20 12.86
CA SER A 138 33.27 -2.60 12.91
C SER A 138 34.26 -3.45 12.11
N ARG A 139 34.76 -2.91 10.99
CA ARG A 139 35.88 -3.50 10.26
C ARG A 139 37.13 -3.34 11.10
N ARG A 140 37.55 -4.41 11.75
CA ARG A 140 38.95 -4.53 12.21
C ARG A 140 39.75 -5.01 11.02
N HIS A 141 40.65 -4.17 10.53
CA HIS A 141 41.70 -4.55 9.59
C HIS A 141 42.67 -5.50 10.32
N PRO A 142 43.07 -6.65 9.74
CA PRO A 142 44.24 -7.36 10.17
C PRO A 142 45.51 -6.63 9.65
N PRO A 143 46.63 -6.66 10.39
CA PRO A 143 47.83 -5.97 10.01
C PRO A 143 48.53 -6.68 8.84
N CYS A 144 49.13 -5.86 7.99
CA CYS A 144 50.00 -6.26 6.89
C CYS A 144 51.21 -7.01 7.45
N GLY A 145 51.45 -8.19 6.96
CA GLY A 145 52.63 -9.01 7.26
C GLY A 145 53.04 -9.80 6.04
N THR A 146 54.03 -9.23 5.32
CA THR A 146 55.11 -9.79 4.48
C THR A 146 55.11 -11.28 4.08
N THR A 147 55.41 -11.45 2.81
CA THR A 147 56.38 -12.31 2.15
C THR A 147 55.87 -13.53 1.35
N ASN A 148 56.29 -13.47 0.08
CA ASN A 148 56.76 -14.53 -0.87
C ASN A 148 55.73 -15.44 -1.55
N ALA A 149 55.55 -15.17 -2.83
CA ALA A 149 56.25 -15.78 -3.97
C ALA A 149 55.72 -17.13 -4.47
N TRP A 150 55.60 -17.18 -5.80
CA TRP A 150 55.64 -18.29 -6.77
C TRP A 150 54.30 -18.94 -7.22
N ILE A 151 53.97 -18.65 -8.46
CA ILE A 151 53.88 -19.49 -9.66
C ILE A 151 52.60 -20.30 -9.87
N CYS A 152 52.09 -20.11 -11.03
CA CYS A 152 51.20 -20.70 -12.00
C CYS A 152 49.79 -20.16 -11.99
#